data_ab2cead01a1729532edafcef0eb10859
#
_entry.id   ab2cead01a1729532edafcef0eb10859
#
_cell.length_a   1.000
_cell.length_b   1.000
_cell.length_c   1.000
_cell.angle_alpha   90.00
_cell.angle_beta   90.00
_cell.angle_gamma   90.00
#
_symmetry.space_group_name_H-M   'P 1'
#
loop_
_entity.id
_entity.type
_entity.pdbx_description
1 polymer ?
#
loop_
_entity_poly.entity_id
_entity_poly.type
_entity_poly.pdbx_seq_one_letter_code
_entity_poly.pdbx_strand_id
1 'polypeptide(L)'
;NGYNIGNFSSYISLNHDRTDGHRPDSKFHITNGFAKLGYKIDDHYKVTGDVSLAKFKNQNPGEITNPLIDNIMNILRGTTSFVLENNYGKTSGALRAFYNWGHHRIDDGYNPGGTPNPYLFYSDDHNAGFLLYQSFRLVKGNSFTVGIDYKNWGGNAWQDSINGNQNELVNKTVNEVAGYVIMQQDLFDKVS
;
A
#
# COMPACT_ATOMS: atom_id res chain seq x y z
N ASN A 1 10.03 -17.96 -2.36
CA ASN A 1 11.40 -18.41 -2.07
C ASN A 1 12.14 -17.36 -1.26
N GLY A 2 12.78 -17.82 -0.17
CA GLY A 2 13.64 -16.97 0.68
C GLY A 2 15.08 -17.47 0.61
N TYR A 3 16.03 -16.56 0.72
CA TYR A 3 17.46 -16.84 0.71
C TYR A 3 18.19 -15.95 1.71
N ASN A 4 19.11 -16.55 2.48
CA ASN A 4 19.95 -15.83 3.43
C ASN A 4 21.41 -16.26 3.24
N ILE A 5 22.32 -15.30 3.11
CA ILE A 5 23.77 -15.54 3.06
C ILE A 5 24.50 -14.39 3.74
N GLY A 6 25.28 -14.70 4.77
CA GLY A 6 25.99 -13.68 5.54
C GLY A 6 25.02 -12.58 6.03
N ASN A 7 25.29 -11.36 5.65
CA ASN A 7 24.51 -10.18 6.03
C ASN A 7 23.30 -9.91 5.11
N PHE A 8 23.15 -10.66 4.03
CA PHE A 8 22.10 -10.45 3.04
C PHE A 8 20.94 -11.43 3.23
N SER A 9 19.72 -10.91 3.11
CA SER A 9 18.48 -11.70 3.07
C SER A 9 17.60 -11.26 1.93
N SER A 10 16.92 -12.21 1.30
CA SER A 10 15.94 -11.91 0.25
C SER A 10 14.75 -12.84 0.35
N TYR A 11 13.60 -12.33 -0.08
CA TYR A 11 12.39 -13.10 -0.26
C TYR A 11 11.66 -12.62 -1.51
N ILE A 12 11.21 -13.56 -2.34
CA ILE A 12 10.44 -13.28 -3.56
C ILE A 12 9.26 -14.23 -3.61
N SER A 13 8.09 -13.68 -3.93
CA SER A 13 6.85 -14.43 -4.14
C SER A 13 6.13 -13.91 -5.37
N LEU A 14 5.58 -14.83 -6.16
CA LEU A 14 4.71 -14.54 -7.30
C LEU A 14 3.48 -15.41 -7.18
N ASN A 15 2.33 -14.86 -7.46
CA ASN A 15 1.06 -15.56 -7.46
C ASN A 15 0.20 -15.15 -8.66
N HIS A 16 -0.55 -16.11 -9.19
CA HIS A 16 -1.55 -15.86 -10.22
C HIS A 16 -2.77 -16.73 -9.95
N ASP A 17 -3.92 -16.06 -9.77
CA ASP A 17 -5.21 -16.71 -9.56
C ASP A 17 -6.21 -16.24 -10.61
N ARG A 18 -7.10 -17.13 -10.99
CA ARG A 18 -8.20 -16.82 -11.89
C ARG A 18 -9.42 -17.67 -11.59
N THR A 19 -10.58 -17.13 -11.88
CA THR A 19 -11.86 -17.86 -11.89
C THR A 19 -12.75 -17.30 -12.99
N ASP A 20 -13.58 -18.16 -13.58
CA ASP A 20 -14.63 -17.72 -14.50
C ASP A 20 -15.89 -17.24 -13.75
N GLY A 21 -15.89 -17.41 -12.40
CA GLY A 21 -17.00 -17.03 -11.55
C GLY A 21 -18.13 -18.06 -11.53
N HIS A 22 -19.20 -17.77 -10.81
CA HIS A 22 -20.34 -18.66 -10.62
C HIS A 22 -21.53 -18.33 -11.55
N ARG A 23 -21.43 -17.26 -12.34
CA ARG A 23 -22.41 -16.81 -13.34
C ARG A 23 -21.73 -15.98 -14.44
N PRO A 24 -22.40 -15.69 -15.58
CA PRO A 24 -21.89 -14.80 -16.61
C PRO A 24 -21.44 -13.47 -16.02
N ASP A 25 -20.40 -12.85 -16.64
CA ASP A 25 -19.83 -11.55 -16.27
C ASP A 25 -19.31 -11.45 -14.81
N SER A 26 -18.84 -12.57 -14.25
CA SER A 26 -18.24 -12.64 -12.92
C SER A 26 -16.80 -13.14 -12.90
N LYS A 27 -16.06 -12.96 -13.99
CA LYS A 27 -14.65 -13.37 -14.09
C LYS A 27 -13.76 -12.52 -13.21
N PHE A 28 -12.77 -13.18 -12.60
CA PHE A 28 -11.73 -12.54 -11.83
C PHE A 28 -10.36 -13.11 -12.19
N HIS A 29 -9.38 -12.22 -12.36
CA HIS A 29 -7.98 -12.57 -12.55
C HIS A 29 -7.13 -11.67 -11.68
N ILE A 30 -6.14 -12.23 -11.01
CA ILE A 30 -5.13 -11.48 -10.27
C ILE A 30 -3.74 -12.04 -10.54
N THR A 31 -2.79 -11.15 -10.74
CA THR A 31 -1.36 -11.46 -10.69
C THR A 31 -0.72 -10.53 -9.69
N ASN A 32 -0.04 -11.07 -8.71
CA ASN A 32 0.66 -10.29 -7.71
C ASN A 32 2.07 -10.82 -7.48
N GLY A 33 2.95 -9.91 -7.14
CA GLY A 33 4.34 -10.17 -6.82
C GLY A 33 4.78 -9.40 -5.60
N PHE A 34 5.67 -10.00 -4.84
CA PHE A 34 6.30 -9.40 -3.70
C PHE A 34 7.79 -9.70 -3.69
N ALA A 35 8.62 -8.70 -3.43
CA ALA A 35 10.04 -8.89 -3.20
C ALA A 35 10.47 -8.09 -1.96
N LYS A 36 11.32 -8.69 -1.14
CA LYS A 36 11.92 -8.07 0.04
C LYS A 36 13.40 -8.37 0.07
N LEU A 37 14.20 -7.34 0.30
CA LEU A 37 15.64 -7.42 0.46
C LEU A 37 16.02 -6.84 1.82
N GLY A 38 16.93 -7.49 2.52
CA GLY A 38 17.49 -7.03 3.77
C GLY A 38 19.00 -7.15 3.77
N TYR A 39 19.66 -6.17 4.36
CA TYR A 39 21.11 -6.18 4.54
C TYR A 39 21.49 -5.67 5.93
N LYS A 40 22.25 -6.47 6.66
CA LYS A 40 22.88 -6.07 7.92
C LYS A 40 24.18 -5.35 7.58
N ILE A 41 24.20 -4.03 7.71
CA ILE A 41 25.35 -3.19 7.38
C ILE A 41 26.50 -3.49 8.36
N ASP A 42 26.15 -3.50 9.65
CA ASP A 42 27.03 -3.85 10.76
C ASP A 42 26.20 -4.38 11.94
N ASP A 43 26.78 -4.45 13.14
CA ASP A 43 26.07 -4.90 14.33
C ASP A 43 25.02 -3.92 14.85
N HIS A 44 25.05 -2.67 14.38
CA HIS A 44 24.15 -1.61 14.82
C HIS A 44 23.11 -1.24 13.77
N TYR A 45 23.41 -1.41 12.48
CA TYR A 45 22.57 -0.95 11.39
C TYR A 45 22.07 -2.07 10.50
N LYS A 46 20.78 -2.02 10.20
CA LYS A 46 20.13 -2.91 9.23
C LYS A 46 19.26 -2.09 8.29
N VAL A 47 19.32 -2.40 7.02
CA VAL A 47 18.45 -1.85 5.98
C VAL A 47 17.55 -2.95 5.42
N THR A 48 16.29 -2.58 5.15
CA THR A 48 15.32 -3.46 4.50
C THR A 48 14.54 -2.66 3.48
N GLY A 49 14.34 -3.22 2.31
CA GLY A 49 13.45 -2.67 1.28
C GLY A 49 12.51 -3.74 0.78
N ASP A 50 11.29 -3.35 0.47
CA ASP A 50 10.31 -4.24 -0.15
C ASP A 50 9.49 -3.53 -1.22
N VAL A 51 8.98 -4.34 -2.13
CA VAL A 51 8.04 -3.93 -3.17
C VAL A 51 6.96 -5.00 -3.33
N SER A 52 5.73 -4.55 -3.43
CA SER A 52 4.56 -5.38 -3.78
C SER A 52 3.84 -4.76 -4.96
N LEU A 53 3.46 -5.58 -5.93
CA LEU A 53 2.66 -5.19 -7.08
C LEU A 53 1.49 -6.16 -7.22
N ALA A 54 0.29 -5.64 -7.49
CA ALA A 54 -0.89 -6.44 -7.78
C ALA A 54 -1.64 -5.83 -8.95
N LYS A 55 -1.84 -6.64 -9.99
CA LYS A 55 -2.68 -6.29 -11.14
C LYS A 55 -3.86 -7.24 -11.17
N PHE A 56 -5.05 -6.70 -11.14
CA PHE A 56 -6.25 -7.52 -11.24
C PHE A 56 -7.29 -6.92 -12.17
N LYS A 57 -8.06 -7.83 -12.76
CA LYS A 57 -9.21 -7.55 -13.59
C LYS A 57 -10.37 -8.34 -13.04
N ASN A 58 -11.46 -7.68 -12.75
CA ASN A 58 -12.70 -8.33 -12.36
C ASN A 58 -13.89 -7.79 -13.15
N GLN A 59 -14.87 -8.65 -13.32
CA GLN A 59 -16.19 -8.31 -13.81
C GLN A 59 -17.17 -8.27 -12.65
N ASN A 60 -18.09 -7.35 -12.69
CA ASN A 60 -19.20 -7.28 -11.72
C ASN A 60 -20.52 -7.49 -12.46
N PRO A 61 -21.17 -8.66 -12.28
CA PRO A 61 -22.40 -8.97 -12.98
C PRO A 61 -23.64 -8.24 -12.42
N GLY A 62 -23.48 -7.35 -11.43
CA GLY A 62 -24.60 -6.70 -10.74
C GLY A 62 -25.45 -7.67 -9.93
N GLU A 63 -26.62 -7.25 -9.53
CA GLU A 63 -27.62 -8.10 -8.86
C GLU A 63 -28.34 -9.03 -9.85
N ILE A 64 -28.95 -10.13 -9.37
CA ILE A 64 -29.71 -11.05 -10.23
C ILE A 64 -30.90 -10.34 -10.86
N THR A 65 -31.56 -9.47 -10.10
CA THR A 65 -32.72 -8.68 -10.55
C THR A 65 -32.36 -7.43 -11.33
N ASN A 66 -31.09 -7.00 -11.26
CA ASN A 66 -30.54 -5.84 -11.95
C ASN A 66 -29.12 -6.15 -12.46
N PRO A 67 -28.97 -7.04 -13.45
CA PRO A 67 -27.67 -7.47 -13.93
C PRO A 67 -26.97 -6.36 -14.70
N LEU A 68 -25.63 -6.43 -14.70
CA LEU A 68 -24.75 -5.56 -15.45
C LEU A 68 -24.01 -6.35 -16.52
N ILE A 69 -23.92 -5.77 -17.71
CA ILE A 69 -23.14 -6.24 -18.84
C ILE A 69 -21.91 -5.35 -18.95
N ASP A 70 -20.74 -5.93 -19.25
CA ASP A 70 -19.46 -5.23 -19.49
C ASP A 70 -18.99 -4.34 -18.32
N ASN A 71 -19.47 -4.56 -17.10
CA ASN A 71 -18.89 -3.90 -15.94
C ASN A 71 -17.50 -4.53 -15.64
N ILE A 72 -16.46 -3.80 -15.96
CA ILE A 72 -15.07 -4.29 -15.91
C ILE A 72 -14.18 -3.33 -15.14
N MET A 73 -13.53 -3.83 -14.11
CA MET A 73 -12.53 -3.12 -13.34
C MET A 73 -11.13 -3.66 -13.66
N ASN A 74 -10.22 -2.79 -14.11
CA ASN A 74 -8.80 -3.09 -14.25
C ASN A 74 -8.04 -2.23 -13.24
N ILE A 75 -7.35 -2.86 -12.32
CA ILE A 75 -6.69 -2.16 -11.22
C ILE A 75 -5.25 -2.63 -11.13
N LEU A 76 -4.33 -1.67 -11.03
CA LEU A 76 -2.93 -1.89 -10.72
C LEU A 76 -2.59 -1.17 -9.43
N ARG A 77 -2.08 -1.88 -8.44
CA ARG A 77 -1.64 -1.31 -7.16
C ARG A 77 -0.20 -1.68 -6.87
N GLY A 78 0.52 -0.71 -6.33
CA GLY A 78 1.89 -0.91 -5.91
C GLY A 78 2.12 -0.39 -4.49
N THR A 79 3.02 -1.04 -3.79
CA THR A 79 3.52 -0.62 -2.49
C THR A 79 5.02 -0.81 -2.48
N THR A 80 5.77 0.17 -2.00
CA THR A 80 7.18 0.02 -1.70
C THR A 80 7.48 0.59 -0.34
N SER A 81 8.41 -0.02 0.37
CA SER A 81 8.92 0.52 1.63
C SER A 81 10.43 0.38 1.74
N PHE A 82 11.01 1.28 2.52
CA PHE A 82 12.41 1.28 2.91
C PHE A 82 12.48 1.50 4.41
N VAL A 83 13.29 0.70 5.09
CA VAL A 83 13.48 0.79 6.54
C VAL A 83 14.98 0.76 6.83
N LEU A 84 15.46 1.78 7.53
CA LEU A 84 16.79 1.81 8.14
C LEU A 84 16.60 1.76 9.65
N GLU A 85 17.08 0.69 10.26
CA GLU A 85 17.02 0.46 11.72
C GLU A 85 18.40 0.69 12.33
N ASN A 86 18.43 1.24 13.55
CA ASN A 86 19.63 1.28 14.37
C ASN A 86 19.39 0.66 15.74
N ASN A 87 20.44 0.07 16.35
CA ASN A 87 20.40 -0.49 17.68
C ASN A 87 21.77 -0.46 18.36
N TYR A 88 21.92 0.38 19.38
CA TYR A 88 23.12 0.53 20.20
C TYR A 88 22.90 0.03 21.65
N GLY A 89 21.92 -0.85 21.87
CA GLY A 89 21.58 -1.37 23.19
C GLY A 89 20.76 -0.40 24.03
N LYS A 90 21.32 0.73 24.43
CA LYS A 90 20.62 1.77 25.19
C LYS A 90 19.78 2.72 24.34
N THR A 91 20.03 2.76 23.06
CA THR A 91 19.25 3.55 22.11
C THR A 91 18.98 2.75 20.84
N SER A 92 17.77 2.86 20.33
CA SER A 92 17.35 2.20 19.07
C SER A 92 16.29 3.01 18.38
N GLY A 93 16.27 2.94 17.07
CA GLY A 93 15.29 3.68 16.28
C GLY A 93 15.21 3.19 14.85
N ALA A 94 14.33 3.83 14.10
CA ALA A 94 14.19 3.54 12.68
C ALA A 94 13.73 4.77 11.90
N LEU A 95 14.20 4.85 10.66
CA LEU A 95 13.57 5.61 9.59
C LEU A 95 12.82 4.63 8.69
N ARG A 96 11.52 4.85 8.51
CA ARG A 96 10.68 4.13 7.55
C ARG A 96 10.16 5.10 6.52
N ALA A 97 10.41 4.83 5.24
CA ALA A 97 9.80 5.55 4.13
C ALA A 97 8.93 4.59 3.34
N PHE A 98 7.81 5.07 2.82
CA PHE A 98 6.87 4.25 2.05
C PHE A 98 6.22 5.04 0.93
N TYR A 99 5.82 4.31 -0.10
CA TYR A 99 5.02 4.83 -1.20
C TYR A 99 4.02 3.75 -1.64
N ASN A 100 2.73 4.07 -1.54
CA ASN A 100 1.63 3.26 -2.04
C ASN A 100 0.96 4.02 -3.18
N TRP A 101 0.57 3.33 -4.23
CA TRP A 101 -0.08 3.93 -5.37
C TRP A 101 -1.09 2.96 -6.02
N GLY A 102 -2.06 3.52 -6.69
CA GLY A 102 -3.06 2.78 -7.44
C GLY A 102 -3.41 3.46 -8.74
N HIS A 103 -3.65 2.68 -9.77
CA HIS A 103 -4.23 3.11 -11.03
C HIS A 103 -5.46 2.26 -11.33
N HIS A 104 -6.60 2.90 -11.52
CA HIS A 104 -7.88 2.26 -11.77
C HIS A 104 -8.42 2.69 -13.12
N ARG A 105 -8.90 1.72 -13.87
CA ARG A 105 -9.70 1.91 -15.09
C ARG A 105 -10.96 1.08 -14.96
N ILE A 106 -12.10 1.74 -14.95
CA ILE A 106 -13.41 1.14 -14.69
C ILE A 106 -14.35 1.44 -15.84
N ASP A 107 -14.94 0.39 -16.36
CA ASP A 107 -16.14 0.43 -17.18
C ASP A 107 -17.32 0.09 -16.27
N ASP A 108 -18.23 1.03 -16.07
CA ASP A 108 -19.39 0.82 -15.18
C ASP A 108 -20.43 -0.13 -15.76
N GLY A 109 -20.26 -0.50 -17.04
CA GLY A 109 -21.19 -1.39 -17.72
C GLY A 109 -22.56 -0.77 -17.95
N TYR A 110 -23.52 -1.60 -18.28
CA TYR A 110 -24.91 -1.19 -18.53
C TYR A 110 -25.87 -2.35 -18.25
N ASN A 111 -27.15 -2.03 -18.07
CA ASN A 111 -28.19 -3.06 -17.91
C ASN A 111 -28.60 -3.64 -19.27
N PRO A 112 -29.09 -4.90 -19.31
CA PRO A 112 -29.63 -5.51 -20.54
C PRO A 112 -30.69 -4.62 -21.20
N GLY A 113 -30.53 -4.38 -22.50
CA GLY A 113 -31.41 -3.47 -23.26
C GLY A 113 -31.09 -1.98 -23.11
N GLY A 114 -30.15 -1.63 -22.23
CA GLY A 114 -29.62 -0.29 -22.10
C GLY A 114 -28.51 0.02 -23.12
N THR A 115 -27.89 1.20 -22.98
CA THR A 115 -26.75 1.63 -23.81
C THR A 115 -25.49 1.72 -22.94
N PRO A 116 -24.32 1.31 -23.47
CA PRO A 116 -23.04 1.53 -22.78
C PRO A 116 -22.83 3.01 -22.42
N ASN A 117 -22.17 3.25 -21.30
CA ASN A 117 -21.73 4.59 -20.94
C ASN A 117 -20.78 5.15 -22.02
N PRO A 118 -20.91 6.43 -22.39
CA PRO A 118 -20.04 7.04 -23.41
C PRO A 118 -18.66 7.40 -22.85
N TYR A 119 -18.28 6.92 -21.68
CA TYR A 119 -17.01 7.20 -21.00
C TYR A 119 -16.51 6.00 -20.19
N LEU A 120 -15.23 6.02 -19.91
CA LEU A 120 -14.58 5.16 -18.92
C LEU A 120 -14.12 6.01 -17.74
N PHE A 121 -14.24 5.47 -16.54
CA PHE A 121 -13.73 6.09 -15.34
C PHE A 121 -12.28 5.69 -15.08
N TYR A 122 -11.47 6.67 -14.72
CA TYR A 122 -10.09 6.48 -14.30
C TYR A 122 -9.83 7.15 -12.97
N SER A 123 -8.93 6.58 -12.18
CA SER A 123 -8.38 7.26 -11.02
C SER A 123 -6.96 6.79 -10.72
N ASP A 124 -6.15 7.74 -10.25
CA ASP A 124 -4.85 7.51 -9.65
C ASP A 124 -4.90 7.94 -8.19
N ASP A 125 -4.39 7.13 -7.30
CA ASP A 125 -4.23 7.44 -5.89
C ASP A 125 -2.80 7.19 -5.41
N HIS A 126 -2.40 7.92 -4.39
CA HIS A 126 -1.12 7.71 -3.73
C HIS A 126 -1.20 7.98 -2.24
N ASN A 127 -0.30 7.34 -1.50
CA ASN A 127 -0.02 7.62 -0.10
C ASN A 127 1.48 7.38 0.13
N ALA A 128 2.22 8.45 0.33
CA ALA A 128 3.65 8.47 0.55
C ALA A 128 3.97 9.06 1.92
N GLY A 129 5.06 8.66 2.52
CA GLY A 129 5.45 9.27 3.78
C GLY A 129 6.70 8.65 4.39
N PHE A 130 7.02 9.16 5.56
CA PHE A 130 8.05 8.58 6.40
C PHE A 130 7.68 8.68 7.89
N LEU A 131 8.22 7.74 8.66
CA LEU A 131 8.23 7.73 10.11
C LEU A 131 9.68 7.69 10.57
N LEU A 132 10.04 8.59 11.44
CA LEU A 132 11.36 8.62 12.08
C LEU A 132 11.16 8.61 13.59
N TYR A 133 11.76 7.66 14.28
CA TYR A 133 11.76 7.66 15.74
C TYR A 133 13.09 7.20 16.30
N GLN A 134 13.36 7.64 17.53
CA GLN A 134 14.49 7.20 18.34
C GLN A 134 14.02 6.97 19.78
N SER A 135 14.35 5.79 20.30
CA SER A 135 14.08 5.37 21.67
C SER A 135 15.37 5.38 22.49
N PHE A 136 15.27 5.74 23.75
CA PHE A 136 16.36 5.83 24.70
C PHE A 136 15.99 5.12 26.00
N ARG A 137 16.93 4.33 26.56
CA ARG A 137 16.86 3.71 27.87
C ARG A 137 17.97 4.27 28.75
N LEU A 138 17.74 5.44 29.32
CA LEU A 138 18.77 6.20 30.02
C LEU A 138 19.00 5.68 31.43
N VAL A 139 17.93 5.23 32.10
CA VAL A 139 17.97 4.66 33.45
C VAL A 139 17.20 3.33 33.48
N LYS A 140 17.45 2.50 34.51
CA LYS A 140 16.76 1.21 34.66
C LYS A 140 15.24 1.43 34.80
N GLY A 141 14.46 0.65 34.04
CA GLY A 141 13.00 0.73 34.05
C GLY A 141 12.42 1.94 33.32
N ASN A 142 13.24 2.74 32.62
CA ASN A 142 12.77 3.88 31.85
C ASN A 142 12.97 3.68 30.35
N SER A 143 11.96 4.02 29.56
CA SER A 143 12.04 4.11 28.10
C SER A 143 11.41 5.43 27.63
N PHE A 144 12.14 6.15 26.82
CA PHE A 144 11.71 7.43 26.22
C PHE A 144 11.86 7.38 24.72
N THR A 145 10.78 7.62 23.99
CA THR A 145 10.78 7.61 22.52
C THR A 145 10.28 8.95 22.00
N VAL A 146 11.00 9.50 21.06
CA VAL A 146 10.57 10.68 20.27
C VAL A 146 10.43 10.28 18.82
N GLY A 147 9.47 10.82 18.13
CA GLY A 147 9.27 10.56 16.72
C GLY A 147 8.54 11.68 15.99
N ILE A 148 8.67 11.61 14.67
CA ILE A 148 7.97 12.47 13.72
C ILE A 148 7.46 11.61 12.56
N ASP A 149 6.24 11.89 12.12
CA ASP A 149 5.58 11.27 11.00
C ASP A 149 5.22 12.34 9.97
N TYR A 150 5.42 12.01 8.72
CA TYR A 150 4.93 12.79 7.60
C TYR A 150 4.20 11.89 6.62
N LYS A 151 3.05 12.35 6.13
CA LYS A 151 2.28 11.71 5.05
C LYS A 151 1.84 12.74 4.03
N ASN A 152 1.90 12.32 2.79
CA ASN A 152 1.29 12.99 1.64
C ASN A 152 0.39 11.96 0.97
N TRP A 153 -0.90 12.24 0.89
CA TRP A 153 -1.86 11.34 0.27
C TRP A 153 -2.90 12.09 -0.54
N GLY A 154 -3.41 11.43 -1.55
CA GLY A 154 -4.39 12.03 -2.43
C GLY A 154 -4.56 11.24 -3.70
N GLY A 155 -5.15 11.89 -4.69
CA GLY A 155 -5.36 11.33 -6.00
C GLY A 155 -6.16 12.22 -6.91
N ASN A 156 -6.28 11.77 -8.12
CA ASN A 156 -7.10 12.37 -9.15
C ASN A 156 -8.04 11.32 -9.76
N ALA A 157 -9.21 11.76 -10.18
CA ALA A 157 -10.17 10.93 -10.89
C ALA A 157 -10.76 11.71 -12.07
N TRP A 158 -10.99 11.00 -13.16
CA TRP A 158 -11.53 11.59 -14.39
C TRP A 158 -12.33 10.58 -15.19
N GLN A 159 -13.09 11.09 -16.14
CA GLN A 159 -13.78 10.32 -17.14
C GLN A 159 -13.18 10.61 -18.52
N ASP A 160 -12.82 9.57 -19.25
CA ASP A 160 -12.44 9.67 -20.66
C ASP A 160 -13.63 9.30 -21.52
N SER A 161 -14.14 10.26 -22.27
CA SER A 161 -15.21 10.04 -23.23
C SER A 161 -14.69 9.31 -24.50
N ILE A 162 -15.54 8.52 -25.12
CA ILE A 162 -15.25 7.84 -26.40
C ILE A 162 -14.83 8.86 -27.48
N ASN A 163 -15.29 10.10 -27.37
CA ASN A 163 -14.95 11.19 -28.27
C ASN A 163 -13.61 11.88 -28.00
N GLY A 164 -12.83 11.37 -27.04
CA GLY A 164 -11.49 11.87 -26.68
C GLY A 164 -11.49 13.06 -25.72
N ASN A 165 -12.63 13.48 -25.19
CA ASN A 165 -12.71 14.52 -24.18
C ASN A 165 -12.49 13.92 -22.78
N GLN A 166 -11.59 14.53 -22.01
CA GLN A 166 -11.37 14.19 -20.60
C GLN A 166 -12.11 15.18 -19.70
N ASN A 167 -12.84 14.65 -18.71
CA ASN A 167 -13.53 15.40 -17.68
C ASN A 167 -12.96 15.09 -16.32
N GLU A 168 -12.24 16.03 -15.71
CA GLU A 168 -11.71 15.88 -14.35
C GLU A 168 -12.86 15.95 -13.33
N LEU A 169 -12.92 14.98 -12.42
CA LEU A 169 -13.92 14.89 -11.37
C LEU A 169 -13.37 15.38 -10.04
N VAL A 170 -12.15 14.98 -9.70
CA VAL A 170 -11.45 15.35 -8.48
C VAL A 170 -9.94 15.31 -8.68
N ASN A 171 -9.24 16.26 -8.05
CA ASN A 171 -7.79 16.27 -7.94
C ASN A 171 -7.43 16.92 -6.60
N LYS A 172 -7.04 16.11 -5.63
CA LYS A 172 -6.74 16.57 -4.27
C LYS A 172 -5.58 15.85 -3.66
N THR A 173 -4.77 16.59 -2.92
CA THR A 173 -3.64 16.09 -2.14
C THR A 173 -3.64 16.73 -0.77
N VAL A 174 -3.34 15.95 0.25
CA VAL A 174 -3.28 16.36 1.66
C VAL A 174 -1.90 16.03 2.21
N ASN A 175 -1.38 16.94 3.02
CA ASN A 175 -0.14 16.73 3.78
C ASN A 175 -0.49 16.67 5.27
N GLU A 176 0.10 15.71 5.97
CA GLU A 176 -0.04 15.53 7.41
C GLU A 176 1.34 15.45 8.04
N VAL A 177 1.53 16.15 9.15
CA VAL A 177 2.74 16.10 9.99
C VAL A 177 2.31 15.86 11.43
N ALA A 178 2.93 14.92 12.08
CA ALA A 178 2.73 14.63 13.50
C ALA A 178 4.07 14.44 14.20
N GLY A 179 4.19 14.97 15.41
CA GLY A 179 5.29 14.68 16.32
C GLY A 179 4.75 14.03 17.57
N TYR A 180 5.50 13.13 18.18
CA TYR A 180 5.10 12.46 19.40
C TYR A 180 6.25 12.19 20.34
N VAL A 181 5.90 12.05 21.61
CA VAL A 181 6.78 11.64 22.70
C VAL A 181 6.05 10.56 23.49
N ILE A 182 6.71 9.45 23.70
CA ILE A 182 6.22 8.35 24.53
C ILE A 182 7.23 8.14 25.65
N MET A 183 6.74 8.13 26.89
CA MET A 183 7.53 7.78 28.07
C MET A 183 6.90 6.59 28.78
N GLN A 184 7.69 5.57 29.06
CA GLN A 184 7.31 4.41 29.83
C GLN A 184 8.24 4.30 31.03
N GLN A 185 7.67 4.03 32.19
CA GLN A 185 8.41 3.84 33.44
C GLN A 185 7.87 2.61 34.14
N ASP A 186 8.73 1.62 34.37
CA ASP A 186 8.41 0.44 35.21
C ASP A 186 8.44 0.85 36.65
N LEU A 187 7.36 0.63 37.38
CA LEU A 187 7.25 0.89 38.83
C LEU A 187 7.30 -0.43 39.58
N PHE A 188 8.32 -0.59 40.47
CA PHE A 188 8.43 -1.69 41.43
C PHE A 188 8.48 -3.11 40.82
N ASP A 189 9.16 -3.34 39.71
CA ASP A 189 9.29 -4.65 39.03
C ASP A 189 7.97 -5.43 38.81
N LYS A 190 6.81 -4.82 39.06
CA LYS A 190 5.48 -5.45 39.01
C LYS A 190 4.41 -4.67 38.25
N VAL A 191 4.67 -3.42 37.89
CA VAL A 191 3.71 -2.54 37.18
C VAL A 191 4.48 -1.73 36.13
N SER A 192 4.09 -1.88 34.89
CA SER A 192 4.57 -1.08 33.74
C SER A 192 3.43 -0.26 33.15
#